data_556746313f8ae5dbc54e0a9e01393aff
#
_entry.id   556746313f8ae5dbc54e0a9e01393aff
#
_cell.length_a   1.000
_cell.length_b   1.000
_cell.length_c   1.000
_cell.angle_alpha   90.00
_cell.angle_beta   90.00
_cell.angle_gamma   90.00
#
_symmetry.space_group_name_H-M   'P 1'
#
loop_
_entity.id
_entity.type
_entity.pdbx_description
1 polymer ?
#
loop_
_entity_poly.entity_id
_entity_poly.type
_entity_poly.pdbx_seq_one_letter_code
_entity_poly.pdbx_strand_id
1 'polypeptide(L)'
;MSPSNYPPTDPDYSVPPVRYQPKSIEEVERMRNGRGPTTKASAGDRNIEAHHRKQKSTANGGILDDLEEYTHRRGGNHKRHAEPSELTPKQRAKEIREYWKKRGAEYILPGEGI
;
A
#
# COMPACT_ATOMS: atom_id res chain seq x y z
N MET A 1 -0.37 -19.24 -19.55
CA MET A 1 -0.71 -18.35 -18.45
C MET A 1 0.48 -17.45 -18.15
N SER A 2 0.22 -16.16 -18.13
CA SER A 2 1.27 -15.21 -17.83
C SER A 2 1.60 -15.27 -16.33
N PRO A 3 2.84 -15.51 -15.96
CA PRO A 3 3.20 -15.46 -14.55
C PRO A 3 3.02 -14.06 -13.99
N SER A 4 2.73 -13.97 -12.71
CA SER A 4 2.72 -12.68 -12.03
C SER A 4 4.11 -12.06 -12.15
N ASN A 5 4.16 -10.75 -12.39
CA ASN A 5 5.42 -10.01 -12.41
C ASN A 5 5.96 -9.78 -10.99
N TYR A 6 5.19 -10.17 -9.99
CA TYR A 6 5.58 -10.02 -8.59
C TYR A 6 6.18 -11.32 -8.09
N PRO A 7 7.28 -11.25 -7.34
CA PRO A 7 7.87 -12.44 -6.78
C PRO A 7 6.93 -13.09 -5.75
N PRO A 8 7.01 -14.41 -5.55
CA PRO A 8 6.17 -15.09 -4.56
C PRO A 8 6.49 -14.70 -3.12
N THR A 9 7.65 -14.13 -2.88
CA THR A 9 8.05 -13.60 -1.57
C THR A 9 8.36 -12.12 -1.70
N ASP A 10 8.33 -11.41 -0.58
CA ASP A 10 8.66 -10.00 -0.59
C ASP A 10 10.12 -9.78 -0.94
N PRO A 11 10.44 -8.68 -1.67
CA PRO A 11 11.84 -8.30 -1.90
C PRO A 11 12.51 -7.89 -0.58
N ASP A 12 13.82 -7.88 -0.57
CA ASP A 12 14.56 -7.38 0.59
C ASP A 12 14.49 -5.85 0.65
N TYR A 13 15.05 -5.27 1.71
CA TYR A 13 14.96 -3.84 1.95
C TYR A 13 15.89 -2.99 1.10
N SER A 14 16.69 -3.59 0.24
CA SER A 14 17.52 -2.86 -0.73
C SER A 14 16.70 -2.41 -1.93
N VAL A 15 15.54 -3.05 -2.17
CA VAL A 15 14.66 -2.69 -3.28
C VAL A 15 13.79 -1.51 -2.85
N PRO A 16 13.72 -0.42 -3.66
CA PRO A 16 12.89 0.72 -3.30
C PRO A 16 11.43 0.34 -3.14
N PRO A 17 10.70 1.01 -2.22
CA PRO A 17 9.29 0.73 -2.03
C PRO A 17 8.46 1.08 -3.26
N VAL A 18 7.41 0.29 -3.51
CA VAL A 18 6.44 0.60 -4.56
C VAL A 18 5.55 1.74 -4.05
N ARG A 19 5.42 2.80 -4.85
CA ARG A 19 4.64 3.98 -4.49
C ARG A 19 3.61 4.30 -5.56
N TYR A 20 2.33 4.27 -5.18
CA TYR A 20 1.24 4.68 -6.05
C TYR A 20 1.13 6.21 -6.03
N GLN A 21 1.04 6.81 -7.21
CA GLN A 21 0.87 8.26 -7.32
C GLN A 21 -0.62 8.57 -7.49
N PRO A 22 -1.23 9.29 -6.53
CA PRO A 22 -2.65 9.63 -6.65
C PRO A 22 -2.88 10.53 -7.87
N LYS A 23 -4.01 10.33 -8.53
CA LYS A 23 -4.33 10.98 -9.80
C LYS A 23 -5.47 11.99 -9.68
N SER A 24 -6.05 12.13 -8.50
CA SER A 24 -7.18 13.04 -8.29
C SER A 24 -7.19 13.58 -6.86
N ILE A 25 -7.95 14.65 -6.67
CA ILE A 25 -8.13 15.24 -5.34
C ILE A 25 -8.79 14.22 -4.41
N GLU A 26 -9.77 13.47 -4.92
CA GLU A 26 -10.48 12.48 -4.13
C GLU A 26 -9.55 11.39 -3.61
N GLU A 27 -8.58 10.98 -4.43
CA GLU A 27 -7.60 9.99 -4.00
C GLU A 27 -6.72 10.52 -2.87
N VAL A 28 -6.28 11.77 -2.96
CA VAL A 28 -5.49 12.39 -1.90
C VAL A 28 -6.30 12.53 -0.62
N GLU A 29 -7.58 12.90 -0.75
CA GLU A 29 -8.46 13.02 0.41
C GLU A 29 -8.66 11.67 1.11
N ARG A 30 -8.81 10.59 0.35
CA ARG A 30 -8.90 9.25 0.94
C ARG A 30 -7.63 8.92 1.74
N MET A 31 -6.46 9.22 1.17
CA MET A 31 -5.18 8.98 1.84
C MET A 31 -5.10 9.78 3.14
N ARG A 32 -5.51 11.04 3.11
CA ARG A 32 -5.50 11.89 4.30
C ARG A 32 -6.45 11.39 5.40
N ASN A 33 -7.46 10.61 5.02
CA ASN A 33 -8.36 9.99 5.95
C ASN A 33 -7.89 8.60 6.40
N GLY A 34 -6.68 8.23 6.04
CA GLY A 34 -6.09 6.96 6.44
C GLY A 34 -6.53 5.78 5.60
N ARG A 35 -7.01 6.03 4.40
CA ARG A 35 -7.48 4.99 3.47
C ARG A 35 -6.63 4.95 2.22
N GLY A 36 -6.44 3.75 1.66
CA GLY A 36 -5.79 3.63 0.37
C GLY A 36 -6.62 4.28 -0.72
N PRO A 37 -6.00 4.89 -1.73
CA PRO A 37 -6.72 5.47 -2.85
C PRO A 37 -7.35 4.39 -3.71
N THR A 38 -8.31 4.80 -4.54
CA THR A 38 -8.97 3.90 -5.49
C THR A 38 -8.57 4.34 -6.90
N THR A 39 -7.98 3.43 -7.66
CA THR A 39 -7.60 3.71 -9.03
C THR A 39 -8.69 3.23 -9.99
N LYS A 40 -8.89 3.98 -11.05
CA LYS A 40 -9.82 3.59 -12.12
C LYS A 40 -9.16 2.55 -13.01
N ALA A 41 -9.90 1.51 -13.33
CA ALA A 41 -9.41 0.45 -14.20
C ALA A 41 -10.51 0.07 -15.20
N SER A 42 -10.13 -0.51 -16.33
CA SER A 42 -11.09 -0.93 -17.36
C SER A 42 -12.07 -1.98 -16.84
N ALA A 43 -11.68 -2.76 -15.85
CA ALA A 43 -12.52 -3.80 -15.25
C ALA A 43 -13.24 -3.32 -13.99
N GLY A 44 -13.22 -2.02 -13.70
CA GLY A 44 -13.80 -1.43 -12.50
C GLY A 44 -12.74 -0.83 -11.59
N ASP A 45 -13.20 -0.15 -10.55
CA ASP A 45 -12.29 0.51 -9.63
C ASP A 45 -11.53 -0.53 -8.80
N ARG A 46 -10.26 -0.23 -8.52
CA ARG A 46 -9.40 -1.07 -7.69
C ARG A 46 -8.86 -0.23 -6.53
N ASN A 47 -8.94 -0.78 -5.34
CA ASN A 47 -8.32 -0.14 -4.18
C ASN A 47 -6.81 -0.37 -4.20
N ILE A 48 -6.08 0.62 -3.74
CA ILE A 48 -4.65 0.47 -3.51
C ILE A 48 -4.47 0.15 -2.04
N GLU A 49 -3.80 -0.94 -1.74
CA GLU A 49 -3.60 -1.41 -0.38
C GLU A 49 -2.14 -1.27 0.03
N ALA A 50 -1.90 -0.94 1.29
CA ALA A 50 -0.56 -0.92 1.83
C ALA A 50 -0.21 -2.31 2.35
N HIS A 51 0.91 -2.86 1.86
CA HIS A 51 1.37 -4.19 2.23
C HIS A 51 2.66 -4.09 3.05
N HIS A 52 2.66 -4.68 4.24
CA HIS A 52 3.87 -4.75 5.06
C HIS A 52 4.85 -5.75 4.45
N ARG A 53 5.95 -5.23 3.91
CA ARG A 53 6.97 -6.07 3.32
C ARG A 53 7.56 -7.00 4.39
N LYS A 54 7.55 -8.32 4.11
CA LYS A 54 8.03 -9.36 5.03
C LYS A 54 7.28 -9.38 6.37
N GLN A 55 6.05 -8.84 6.40
CA GLN A 55 5.21 -8.78 7.60
C GLN A 55 5.90 -8.08 8.78
N LYS A 56 6.79 -7.13 8.48
CA LYS A 56 7.56 -6.43 9.50
C LYS A 56 6.92 -5.11 9.87
N SER A 57 6.85 -4.82 11.17
CA SER A 57 6.32 -3.56 11.67
C SER A 57 7.18 -2.37 11.24
N THR A 58 6.53 -1.25 10.90
CA THR A 58 7.23 0.00 10.60
C THR A 58 8.02 0.50 11.79
N ALA A 59 7.58 0.18 13.01
CA ALA A 59 8.32 0.52 14.23
C ALA A 59 9.67 -0.16 14.30
N ASN A 60 9.83 -1.29 13.60
CA ASN A 60 11.07 -2.05 13.54
C ASN A 60 11.79 -1.89 12.19
N GLY A 61 11.52 -0.79 11.49
CA GLY A 61 12.15 -0.51 10.20
C GLY A 61 11.47 -1.16 9.00
N GLY A 62 10.26 -1.67 9.18
CA GLY A 62 9.51 -2.27 8.08
C GLY A 62 9.10 -1.26 7.02
N ILE A 63 8.87 -1.77 5.81
CA ILE A 63 8.48 -0.97 4.65
C ILE A 63 7.09 -1.37 4.22
N LEU A 64 6.27 -0.37 3.83
CA LEU A 64 4.97 -0.60 3.24
C LEU A 64 5.04 -0.33 1.74
N ASP A 65 4.54 -1.28 0.95
CA ASP A 65 4.43 -1.15 -0.50
C ASP A 65 2.98 -0.86 -0.87
N ASP A 66 2.76 0.01 -1.86
CA ASP A 66 1.43 0.31 -2.38
C ASP A 66 1.11 -0.71 -3.46
N LEU A 67 0.16 -1.60 -3.20
CA LEU A 67 -0.21 -2.65 -4.14
C LEU A 67 -1.70 -2.56 -4.47
N GLU A 68 -2.03 -2.73 -5.76
CA GLU A 68 -3.42 -2.85 -6.15
C GLU A 68 -4.01 -4.09 -5.50
N GLU A 69 -5.27 -4.02 -5.03
CA GLU A 69 -5.90 -5.11 -4.30
C GLU A 69 -5.90 -6.43 -5.07
N TYR A 70 -6.10 -6.39 -6.40
CA TYR A 70 -6.04 -7.61 -7.21
C TYR A 70 -4.66 -8.26 -7.12
N THR A 71 -3.62 -7.45 -7.29
CA THR A 71 -2.23 -7.91 -7.20
C THR A 71 -1.93 -8.42 -5.80
N HIS A 72 -2.40 -7.71 -4.78
CA HIS A 72 -2.13 -8.04 -3.39
C HIS A 72 -2.83 -9.31 -2.95
N ARG A 73 -4.06 -9.56 -3.46
CA ARG A 73 -4.88 -10.68 -3.00
C ARG A 73 -4.89 -11.87 -3.95
N ARG A 74 -4.79 -11.65 -5.27
CA ARG A 74 -4.99 -12.70 -6.26
C ARG A 74 -3.81 -12.96 -7.19
N GLY A 75 -2.93 -12.02 -7.37
CA GLY A 75 -1.80 -12.12 -8.29
C GLY A 75 -0.67 -13.02 -7.80
N GLY A 76 -0.95 -13.97 -6.93
CA GLY A 76 0.05 -14.83 -6.31
C GLY A 76 0.65 -14.22 -5.06
N ASN A 77 0.20 -13.06 -4.67
CA ASN A 77 0.79 -12.32 -3.56
C ASN A 77 0.49 -12.88 -2.19
N HIS A 78 -0.49 -13.79 -2.05
CA HIS A 78 -0.67 -14.44 -0.76
C HIS A 78 0.53 -15.29 -0.38
N LYS A 79 1.40 -15.66 -1.33
CA LYS A 79 2.67 -16.28 -1.01
C LYS A 79 3.63 -15.30 -0.34
N ARG A 80 3.42 -14.01 -0.54
CA ARG A 80 4.18 -12.96 0.14
C ARG A 80 3.79 -12.86 1.61
N HIS A 81 2.69 -13.49 2.01
CA HIS A 81 2.24 -13.57 3.39
C HIS A 81 2.73 -14.82 4.10
N ALA A 82 3.64 -15.59 3.48
CA ALA A 82 4.21 -16.77 4.10
C ALA A 82 5.16 -16.44 5.26
N GLU A 83 5.67 -15.21 5.28
CA GLU A 83 6.52 -14.76 6.37
C GLU A 83 5.70 -14.62 7.65
N PRO A 84 6.22 -15.06 8.81
CA PRO A 84 5.53 -14.85 10.08
C PRO A 84 5.33 -13.36 10.32
N SER A 85 4.11 -12.99 10.72
CA SER A 85 3.82 -11.59 11.00
C SER A 85 4.14 -11.27 12.46
N GLU A 86 4.88 -10.20 12.69
CA GLU A 86 5.09 -9.67 14.03
C GLU A 86 3.98 -8.71 14.45
N LEU A 87 3.00 -8.48 13.55
CA LEU A 87 1.92 -7.53 13.75
C LEU A 87 0.63 -8.23 14.17
N THR A 88 -0.03 -7.71 15.18
CA THR A 88 -1.42 -8.08 15.44
C THR A 88 -2.29 -7.40 14.38
N PRO A 89 -3.51 -7.89 14.11
CA PRO A 89 -4.41 -7.21 13.18
C PRO A 89 -4.67 -5.75 13.55
N LYS A 90 -4.74 -5.44 14.83
CA LYS A 90 -4.95 -4.07 15.30
C LYS A 90 -3.75 -3.18 15.02
N GLN A 91 -2.53 -3.67 15.27
CA GLN A 91 -1.31 -2.94 14.95
C GLN A 91 -1.19 -2.71 13.45
N ARG A 92 -1.48 -3.74 12.65
CA ARG A 92 -1.41 -3.63 11.19
C ARG A 92 -2.35 -2.55 10.69
N ALA A 93 -3.60 -2.55 11.16
CA ALA A 93 -4.58 -1.55 10.76
C ALA A 93 -4.14 -0.14 11.14
N LYS A 94 -3.58 0.01 12.33
CA LYS A 94 -3.08 1.31 12.81
C LYS A 94 -1.94 1.82 11.95
N GLU A 95 -0.95 0.97 11.67
CA GLU A 95 0.20 1.35 10.87
C GLU A 95 -0.18 1.69 9.43
N ILE A 96 -1.12 0.95 8.86
CA ILE A 96 -1.63 1.23 7.51
C ILE A 96 -2.35 2.57 7.48
N ARG A 97 -3.19 2.85 8.46
CA ARG A 97 -3.91 4.12 8.55
C ARG A 97 -2.95 5.30 8.68
N GLU A 98 -1.96 5.18 9.56
CA GLU A 98 -0.97 6.23 9.76
C GLU A 98 -0.12 6.44 8.50
N TYR A 99 0.22 5.36 7.82
CA TYR A 99 0.97 5.41 6.57
C TYR A 99 0.23 6.22 5.51
N TRP A 100 -1.06 5.92 5.30
CA TRP A 100 -1.83 6.65 4.29
C TRP A 100 -2.01 8.12 4.65
N LYS A 101 -2.21 8.43 5.92
CA LYS A 101 -2.30 9.83 6.36
C LYS A 101 -1.01 10.58 6.05
N LYS A 102 0.12 9.97 6.33
CA LYS A 102 1.42 10.58 6.06
C LYS A 102 1.63 10.76 4.55
N ARG A 103 1.28 9.76 3.76
CA ARG A 103 1.38 9.83 2.30
C ARG A 103 0.47 10.92 1.74
N GLY A 104 -0.76 11.03 2.25
CA GLY A 104 -1.69 12.07 1.82
C GLY A 104 -1.20 13.47 2.16
N ALA A 105 -0.47 13.61 3.25
CA ALA A 105 0.09 14.90 3.65
C ALA A 105 1.25 15.37 2.76
N GLU A 106 1.80 14.48 1.92
CA GLU A 106 2.86 14.83 0.98
C GLU A 106 2.33 15.64 -0.22
N TYR A 107 1.03 15.65 -0.43
CA TYR A 107 0.40 16.29 -1.58
C TYR A 107 -0.35 17.54 -1.14
N ILE A 108 -0.20 18.62 -1.93
CA ILE A 108 -0.87 19.88 -1.66
C ILE A 108 -2.15 19.94 -2.50
N LEU A 109 -3.28 20.13 -1.82
CA LEU A 109 -4.56 20.27 -2.51
C LEU A 109 -4.81 21.73 -2.91
N PRO A 110 -5.68 21.97 -3.91
CA PRO A 110 -6.03 23.33 -4.30
C PRO A 110 -6.49 24.14 -3.08
N GLY A 111 -5.94 25.34 -2.95
CA GLY A 111 -6.25 26.24 -1.84
C GLY A 111 -5.39 26.05 -0.60
N GLU A 112 -4.52 25.07 -0.56
CA GLU A 112 -3.68 24.80 0.62
C GLU A 112 -2.28 25.39 0.55
N GLY A 113 -1.71 25.54 -0.58
CA GLY A 113 -0.30 25.87 -0.75
C GLY A 113 0.00 27.34 -0.93
N ILE A 114 -0.71 28.20 -0.31
CA ILE A 114 -0.52 29.66 -0.50
C ILE A 114 0.60 30.19 0.38
#